data_df1adc88d2a18ab319c6e377c8c76b8a
#
_entry.id   df1adc88d2a18ab319c6e377c8c76b8a
#
_cell.length_a   1.000
_cell.length_b   1.000
_cell.length_c   1.000
_cell.angle_alpha   90.00
_cell.angle_beta   90.00
_cell.angle_gamma   90.00
#
_symmetry.space_group_name_H-M   'P 1'
#
loop_
_entity.id
_entity.type
_entity.pdbx_description
1 polymer ?
#
loop_
_entity_poly.entity_id
_entity_poly.type
_entity_poly.pdbx_seq_one_letter_code
_entity_poly.pdbx_strand_id
1 'polypeptide(L)' 'MIISELTYSEADYLQAVCNFPPDENELFELRLQGLTLDECAERMNRSLDSVKQISRKVNKKIKKEI' A
#
# COMPACT_ATOMS: atom_id res chain seq x y z
N MET A 1 10.35 3.66 -2.92
CA MET A 1 10.36 2.73 -1.76
C MET A 1 9.63 1.44 -2.09
N ILE A 2 10.16 0.32 -1.68
CA ILE A 2 9.53 -0.99 -1.87
C ILE A 2 8.88 -1.40 -0.56
N ILE A 3 7.55 -1.42 -0.53
CA ILE A 3 6.78 -1.69 0.69
C ILE A 3 7.11 -3.07 1.28
N SER A 4 7.35 -4.07 0.43
CA SER A 4 7.64 -5.43 0.87
C SER A 4 8.96 -5.56 1.64
N GLU A 5 9.81 -4.54 1.61
CA GLU A 5 11.08 -4.51 2.36
C GLU A 5 10.94 -3.92 3.76
N LEU A 6 9.75 -3.41 4.10
CA LEU A 6 9.52 -2.85 5.42
C LEU A 6 9.47 -3.94 6.48
N THR A 7 10.00 -3.64 7.67
CA THR A 7 9.83 -4.51 8.83
C THR A 7 8.42 -4.37 9.37
N TYR A 8 7.98 -5.30 10.22
CA TYR A 8 6.66 -5.20 10.87
C TYR A 8 6.52 -3.92 11.68
N SER A 9 7.58 -3.52 12.39
CA SER A 9 7.56 -2.29 13.18
C SER A 9 7.37 -1.06 12.31
N GLU A 10 8.08 -1.01 11.17
CA GLU A 10 7.94 0.09 10.22
C GLU A 10 6.55 0.13 9.60
N ALA A 11 6.02 -1.04 9.23
CA ALA A 11 4.69 -1.13 8.64
C ALA A 11 3.62 -0.67 9.62
N ASP A 12 3.69 -1.11 10.87
CA ASP A 12 2.74 -0.70 11.90
C ASP A 12 2.80 0.80 12.13
N TYR A 13 4.00 1.35 12.19
CA TYR A 13 4.19 2.79 12.35
C TYR A 13 3.52 3.56 11.20
N LEU A 14 3.80 3.15 9.97
CA LEU A 14 3.25 3.84 8.80
C LEU A 14 1.73 3.73 8.71
N GLN A 15 1.17 2.56 9.05
CA GLN A 15 -0.28 2.41 9.08
C GLN A 15 -0.94 3.31 10.12
N ALA A 16 -0.27 3.50 11.26
CA ALA A 16 -0.79 4.36 12.31
C ALA A 16 -0.73 5.84 11.94
N VAL A 17 0.41 6.31 11.43
CA VAL A 17 0.61 7.74 11.15
C VAL A 17 -0.01 8.19 9.83
N CYS A 18 -0.04 7.33 8.82
CA CYS A 18 -0.65 7.66 7.54
C CYS A 18 -2.17 7.57 7.57
N ASN A 19 -2.72 6.78 8.48
CA ASN A 19 -4.16 6.62 8.65
C ASN A 19 -4.86 6.32 7.32
N PHE A 20 -4.40 5.28 6.62
CA PHE A 20 -4.92 4.93 5.30
C PHE A 20 -6.42 4.63 5.31
N PRO A 21 -7.19 5.14 4.33
CA PRO A 21 -8.56 4.67 4.09
C PRO A 21 -8.56 3.16 3.80
N PRO A 22 -9.72 2.49 3.91
CA PRO A 22 -9.76 1.02 3.73
C PRO A 22 -9.14 0.51 2.44
N ASP A 23 -9.36 1.17 1.31
CA ASP A 23 -8.80 0.74 0.03
C ASP A 23 -7.28 0.89 -0.02
N GLU A 24 -6.76 1.98 0.51
CA GLU A 24 -5.32 2.21 0.59
C GLU A 24 -4.66 1.25 1.56
N ASN A 25 -5.32 1.00 2.69
CA ASN A 25 -4.79 0.07 3.69
C ASN A 25 -4.74 -1.36 3.15
N GLU A 26 -5.76 -1.77 2.41
CA GLU A 26 -5.78 -3.08 1.76
C GLU A 26 -4.62 -3.22 0.78
N LEU A 27 -4.40 -2.22 -0.06
CA LEU A 27 -3.28 -2.25 -0.98
C LEU A 27 -1.95 -2.31 -0.23
N PHE A 28 -1.79 -1.52 0.82
CA PHE A 28 -0.58 -1.51 1.61
C PHE A 28 -0.28 -2.91 2.18
N GLU A 29 -1.28 -3.57 2.75
CA GLU A 29 -1.12 -4.90 3.30
C GLU A 29 -0.76 -5.94 2.24
N LEU A 30 -1.41 -5.88 1.07
CA LEU A 30 -1.10 -6.80 -0.02
C LEU A 30 0.32 -6.59 -0.54
N ARG A 31 0.76 -5.35 -0.63
CA ARG A 31 2.13 -5.05 -1.04
C ARG A 31 3.15 -5.52 -0.01
N LEU A 32 2.81 -5.48 1.27
CA LEU A 32 3.67 -6.04 2.32
C LEU A 32 3.90 -7.53 2.14
N GLN A 33 2.91 -8.24 1.59
CA GLN A 33 3.02 -9.66 1.30
C GLN A 33 3.84 -9.94 0.04
N GLY A 34 4.25 -8.91 -0.67
CA GLY A 34 5.06 -9.05 -1.87
C GLY A 34 4.27 -9.17 -3.17
N LEU A 35 2.95 -8.95 -3.14
CA LEU A 35 2.13 -9.03 -4.35
C LEU A 35 2.45 -7.90 -5.31
N THR A 36 2.37 -8.18 -6.61
CA THR A 36 2.49 -7.16 -7.65
C THR A 36 1.20 -6.35 -7.73
N LEU A 37 1.24 -5.22 -8.44
CA LEU A 37 0.04 -4.41 -8.64
C LEU A 37 -1.05 -5.18 -9.39
N ASP A 38 -0.68 -6.03 -10.35
CA ASP A 38 -1.63 -6.90 -11.05
C ASP A 38 -2.34 -7.84 -10.07
N GLU A 39 -1.57 -8.45 -9.18
CA GLU A 39 -2.11 -9.35 -8.16
C GLU A 39 -3.00 -8.60 -7.17
N CYS A 40 -2.61 -7.39 -6.80
CA CYS A 40 -3.43 -6.54 -5.94
C CYS A 40 -4.76 -6.21 -6.61
N ALA A 41 -4.74 -5.90 -7.91
CA ALA A 41 -5.95 -5.59 -8.65
C ALA A 41 -6.93 -6.77 -8.63
N GLU A 42 -6.43 -7.99 -8.80
CA GLU A 42 -7.24 -9.19 -8.73
C GLU A 42 -7.85 -9.38 -7.33
N ARG A 43 -7.02 -9.24 -6.31
CA ARG A 43 -7.47 -9.43 -4.92
C ARG A 43 -8.47 -8.37 -4.48
N MET A 44 -8.28 -7.14 -4.95
CA MET A 44 -9.15 -6.03 -4.59
C MET A 44 -10.37 -5.92 -5.50
N ASN A 45 -10.43 -6.76 -6.54
CA ASN A 45 -11.51 -6.72 -7.54
C ASN A 45 -11.63 -5.33 -8.18
N ARG A 46 -10.50 -4.76 -8.56
CA ARG A 46 -10.42 -3.44 -9.20
C ARG A 46 -9.58 -3.52 -10.46
N SER A 47 -9.71 -2.50 -11.33
CA SER A 47 -8.85 -2.40 -12.51
C SER A 47 -7.42 -2.06 -12.10
N LEU A 48 -6.46 -2.41 -12.94
CA LEU A 48 -5.07 -2.08 -12.70
C LEU A 48 -4.85 -0.57 -12.60
N ASP A 49 -5.53 0.22 -13.45
CA ASP A 49 -5.42 1.69 -13.40
C ASP A 49 -5.88 2.24 -12.05
N SER A 50 -6.97 1.70 -11.52
CA SER A 50 -7.48 2.11 -10.21
C SER A 50 -6.46 1.81 -9.12
N VAL A 51 -5.87 0.61 -9.15
CA VAL A 51 -4.85 0.19 -8.17
C VAL A 51 -3.60 1.06 -8.29
N LYS A 52 -3.19 1.42 -9.49
CA LYS A 52 -2.05 2.32 -9.69
C LYS A 52 -2.28 3.68 -9.04
N GLN A 53 -3.50 4.22 -9.15
CA GLN A 53 -3.85 5.49 -8.52
C GLN A 53 -3.81 5.37 -7.00
N ILE A 54 -4.34 4.29 -6.46
CA ILE A 54 -4.31 4.03 -5.01
C ILE A 54 -2.84 3.92 -4.55
N SER A 55 -2.03 3.20 -5.30
CA SER A 55 -0.61 3.03 -5.00
C SER A 55 0.14 4.38 -4.93
N ARG A 56 -0.16 5.28 -5.86
CA ARG A 56 0.45 6.61 -5.87
C ARG A 56 0.09 7.40 -4.60
N LYS A 57 -1.17 7.31 -4.17
CA LYS A 57 -1.62 7.97 -2.95
C LYS A 57 -0.93 7.39 -1.72
N VAL A 58 -0.82 6.08 -1.64
CA VAL A 58 -0.13 5.39 -0.56
C VAL A 58 1.33 5.83 -0.50
N ASN A 59 2.03 5.78 -1.63
CA ASN A 59 3.44 6.17 -1.69
C ASN A 59 3.66 7.63 -1.30
N LYS A 60 2.76 8.51 -1.73
CA LYS A 60 2.85 9.92 -1.39
C LYS A 60 2.72 10.15 0.11
N LYS A 61 1.80 9.44 0.76
CA LYS A 61 1.61 9.54 2.21
C LYS A 61 2.83 9.01 2.96
N ILE A 62 3.38 7.88 2.50
CA ILE A 62 4.58 7.30 3.10
C ILE A 62 5.76 8.27 3.02
N LYS A 63 5.96 8.91 1.87
CA LYS A 63 7.05 9.87 1.68
C LYS A 63 6.99 11.04 2.64
N LYS A 64 5.81 11.45 3.04
CA LYS A 64 5.65 12.55 4.01
C LYS A 64 6.12 12.17 5.40
N GLU A 65 6.10 10.88 5.73
CA GLU A 65 6.46 10.38 7.05
C GLU A 65 7.92 9.91 7.15
N ILE A 66 8.59 9.83 6.03
CA ILE A 66 10.01 9.51 5.96
C ILE A 66 10.80 10.78 5.64
#